data_4b225a3a964d3ddad34aa3b478eca931
#
_entry.id   4b225a3a964d3ddad34aa3b478eca931
#
_cell.length_a   1.000
_cell.length_b   1.000
_cell.length_c   1.000
_cell.angle_alpha   90.00
_cell.angle_beta   90.00
_cell.angle_gamma   90.00
#
_symmetry.space_group_name_H-M   'P 1'
#
loop_
_entity.id
_entity.type
_entity.pdbx_description
1 polymer ?
#
loop_
_entity_poly.entity_id
_entity_poly.type
_entity_poly.pdbx_seq_one_letter_code
_entity_poly.pdbx_strand_id
1 'polypeptide(L)'
;EMNNLDNGNRHFILCTNNDGDICQEVTYPRIKTVLTGKRPDGSKYSEGINANLKYYKTDFVAKDSEELYDDLLAHIVEMIQLEYGVKIDNKKYLMIMSDKEMDEFEKNVENYTDLKSVFINQDVLLSTSQEQLINRLDSYIIPDYYFDFELREAGEIW
;
A
#
# COMPACT_ATOMS: atom_id res chain seq x y z
N GLU A 1 -3.45 -21.95 3.50
CA GLU A 1 -3.40 -23.20 4.30
C GLU A 1 -2.14 -23.25 5.17
N MET A 2 -0.95 -23.08 4.62
CA MET A 2 0.31 -23.16 5.41
C MET A 2 0.34 -22.19 6.60
N ASN A 3 -0.10 -20.95 6.44
CA ASN A 3 -0.18 -20.00 7.55
C ASN A 3 -1.09 -20.48 8.69
N ASN A 4 -2.14 -21.24 8.37
CA ASN A 4 -3.04 -21.80 9.39
C ASN A 4 -2.44 -23.03 10.10
N LEU A 5 -1.46 -23.70 9.47
CA LEU A 5 -0.80 -24.87 10.06
C LEU A 5 0.29 -24.48 11.06
N ASP A 6 0.99 -23.39 10.81
CA ASP A 6 2.17 -22.99 11.58
C ASP A 6 2.09 -21.57 12.16
N ASN A 7 0.91 -20.92 12.11
CA ASN A 7 0.70 -19.51 12.46
C ASN A 7 1.65 -18.53 11.73
N GLY A 8 2.05 -18.91 10.52
CA GLY A 8 2.93 -18.08 9.69
C GLY A 8 2.21 -16.85 9.14
N ASN A 9 3.00 -15.90 8.65
CA ASN A 9 2.52 -14.67 8.03
C ASN A 9 3.04 -14.56 6.58
N ARG A 10 2.84 -15.59 5.78
CA ARG A 10 3.26 -15.60 4.38
C ARG A 10 2.30 -14.80 3.52
N HIS A 11 2.86 -14.01 2.65
CA HIS A 11 2.15 -13.28 1.62
C HIS A 11 2.48 -13.90 0.24
N PHE A 12 1.62 -13.66 -0.73
CA PHE A 12 1.90 -14.00 -2.12
C PHE A 12 1.45 -12.86 -3.03
N ILE A 13 2.13 -12.69 -4.13
CA ILE A 13 1.78 -11.76 -5.20
C ILE A 13 1.61 -12.58 -6.47
N LEU A 14 0.50 -12.36 -7.16
CA LEU A 14 0.23 -12.94 -8.47
C LEU A 14 0.18 -11.80 -9.49
N CYS A 15 0.96 -11.95 -10.55
CA CYS A 15 1.00 -10.99 -11.64
C CYS A 15 0.54 -11.68 -12.93
N THR A 16 -0.26 -10.97 -13.70
CA THR A 16 -0.72 -11.43 -15.03
C THR A 16 -0.80 -10.24 -15.97
N ASN A 17 -0.48 -10.44 -17.24
CA ASN A 17 -0.59 -9.42 -18.28
C ASN A 17 -2.04 -9.08 -18.63
N ASN A 18 -3.00 -9.78 -18.05
CA ASN A 18 -4.43 -9.61 -18.28
C ASN A 18 -4.89 -9.70 -19.76
N ASP A 19 -4.11 -10.37 -20.58
CA ASP A 19 -4.49 -10.64 -21.98
C ASP A 19 -5.78 -11.47 -22.03
N GLY A 20 -6.77 -11.02 -22.82
CA GLY A 20 -8.10 -11.62 -22.88
C GLY A 20 -8.86 -11.62 -21.55
N ASP A 21 -8.68 -10.60 -20.70
CA ASP A 21 -9.33 -10.43 -19.40
C ASP A 21 -9.11 -11.61 -18.42
N ILE A 22 -8.03 -12.36 -18.59
CA ILE A 22 -7.73 -13.57 -17.81
C ILE A 22 -7.69 -13.30 -16.29
N CYS A 23 -7.31 -12.10 -15.89
CA CYS A 23 -7.31 -11.74 -14.47
C CYS A 23 -8.72 -11.68 -13.90
N GLN A 24 -9.62 -10.96 -14.57
CA GLN A 24 -11.00 -10.77 -14.12
C GLN A 24 -11.84 -12.02 -14.28
N GLU A 25 -11.66 -12.74 -15.39
CA GLU A 25 -12.52 -13.89 -15.71
C GLU A 25 -12.05 -15.20 -15.11
N VAL A 26 -10.75 -15.35 -14.86
CA VAL A 26 -10.20 -16.62 -14.40
C VAL A 26 -9.46 -16.48 -13.07
N THR A 27 -8.43 -15.64 -13.01
CA THR A 27 -7.51 -15.59 -11.85
C THR A 27 -8.22 -15.12 -10.58
N TYR A 28 -8.84 -13.95 -10.63
CA TYR A 28 -9.54 -13.37 -9.49
C TYR A 28 -10.73 -14.23 -9.01
N PRO A 29 -11.64 -14.72 -9.88
CA PRO A 29 -12.73 -15.59 -9.45
C PRO A 29 -12.25 -16.89 -8.80
N ARG A 30 -11.16 -17.49 -9.28
CA ARG A 30 -10.59 -18.70 -8.67
C ARG A 30 -10.08 -18.44 -7.25
N ILE A 31 -9.32 -17.38 -7.05
CA ILE A 31 -8.81 -17.02 -5.73
C ILE A 31 -10.00 -16.70 -4.80
N LYS A 32 -10.96 -15.91 -5.27
CA LYS A 32 -12.16 -15.56 -4.53
C LYS A 32 -12.93 -16.81 -4.10
N THR A 33 -13.08 -17.78 -4.99
CA THR A 33 -13.73 -19.08 -4.69
C THR A 33 -13.04 -19.81 -3.53
N VAL A 34 -11.70 -19.87 -3.56
CA VAL A 34 -10.92 -20.51 -2.49
C VAL A 34 -11.08 -19.77 -1.16
N LEU A 35 -11.03 -18.45 -1.17
CA LEU A 35 -11.16 -17.64 0.04
C LEU A 35 -12.58 -17.69 0.63
N THR A 36 -13.59 -17.54 -0.21
CA THR A 36 -14.98 -17.48 0.25
C THR A 36 -15.63 -18.85 0.45
N GLY A 37 -15.04 -19.89 -0.11
CA GLY A 37 -15.64 -21.23 -0.17
C GLY A 37 -16.84 -21.37 -1.11
N LYS A 38 -17.10 -20.36 -1.95
CA LYS A 38 -18.26 -20.31 -2.87
C LYS A 38 -17.80 -20.12 -4.31
N ARG A 39 -18.40 -20.88 -5.23
CA ARG A 39 -18.22 -20.71 -6.66
C ARG A 39 -18.98 -19.46 -7.17
N PRO A 40 -18.68 -18.98 -8.39
CA PRO A 40 -19.40 -17.85 -8.99
C PRO A 40 -20.92 -18.05 -9.11
N ASP A 41 -21.38 -19.29 -9.27
CA ASP A 41 -22.79 -19.66 -9.31
C ASP A 41 -23.46 -19.74 -7.91
N GLY A 42 -22.71 -19.44 -6.84
CA GLY A 42 -23.16 -19.49 -5.45
C GLY A 42 -23.09 -20.85 -4.80
N SER A 43 -22.75 -21.92 -5.53
CA SER A 43 -22.62 -23.26 -4.96
C SER A 43 -21.43 -23.37 -4.01
N LYS A 44 -21.55 -24.23 -2.99
CA LYS A 44 -20.47 -24.45 -2.02
C LYS A 44 -19.29 -25.16 -2.68
N TYR A 45 -18.09 -24.61 -2.49
CA TYR A 45 -16.81 -25.19 -2.89
C TYR A 45 -16.07 -25.81 -1.70
N SER A 46 -15.95 -25.05 -0.60
CA SER A 46 -15.26 -25.44 0.63
C SER A 46 -15.79 -24.61 1.81
N GLU A 47 -15.15 -24.71 2.96
CA GLU A 47 -15.44 -23.81 4.10
C GLU A 47 -14.80 -22.42 3.92
N GLY A 48 -13.97 -22.23 2.89
CA GLY A 48 -13.21 -21.02 2.67
C GLY A 48 -11.94 -20.96 3.51
N ILE A 49 -11.17 -19.90 3.28
CA ILE A 49 -9.93 -19.62 4.01
C ILE A 49 -9.99 -18.16 4.47
N ASN A 50 -9.80 -17.93 5.77
CA ASN A 50 -9.73 -16.58 6.30
C ASN A 50 -8.41 -15.92 5.86
N ALA A 51 -8.48 -15.07 4.83
CA ALA A 51 -7.35 -14.32 4.31
C ALA A 51 -7.83 -13.03 3.64
N ASN A 52 -6.92 -12.09 3.49
CA ASN A 52 -7.17 -10.85 2.77
C ASN A 52 -6.68 -10.99 1.33
N LEU A 53 -7.45 -10.48 0.40
CA LEU A 53 -7.08 -10.36 -1.01
C LEU A 53 -7.20 -8.90 -1.42
N LYS A 54 -6.13 -8.34 -1.97
CA LYS A 54 -6.14 -7.03 -2.59
C LYS A 54 -5.83 -7.19 -4.08
N TYR A 55 -6.62 -6.52 -4.89
CA TYR A 55 -6.46 -6.50 -6.34
C TYR A 55 -5.91 -5.13 -6.74
N TYR A 56 -4.85 -5.14 -7.52
CA TYR A 56 -4.26 -3.96 -8.12
C TYR A 56 -4.35 -4.05 -9.64
N LYS A 57 -4.49 -2.92 -10.28
CA LYS A 57 -4.39 -2.77 -11.72
C LYS A 57 -3.26 -1.79 -11.99
N THR A 58 -2.40 -2.10 -12.95
CA THR A 58 -1.43 -1.13 -13.44
C THR A 58 -2.14 0.00 -14.16
N ASP A 59 -1.67 1.20 -13.94
CA ASP A 59 -2.07 2.40 -14.66
C ASP A 59 -0.85 3.09 -15.22
N PHE A 60 -1.07 4.08 -16.08
CA PHE A 60 0.00 4.84 -16.73
C PHE A 60 -0.16 6.31 -16.39
N VAL A 61 0.92 6.92 -15.94
CA VAL A 61 1.05 8.36 -15.84
C VAL A 61 1.70 8.87 -17.12
N ALA A 62 1.16 9.96 -17.68
CA ALA A 62 1.70 10.53 -18.91
C ALA A 62 3.11 11.10 -18.65
N LYS A 63 4.10 10.65 -19.40
CA LYS A 63 5.50 11.07 -19.24
C LYS A 63 5.73 12.57 -19.50
N ASP A 64 4.84 13.17 -20.28
CA ASP A 64 4.84 14.59 -20.66
C ASP A 64 3.85 15.44 -19.82
N SER A 65 3.41 14.91 -18.67
CA SER A 65 2.60 15.68 -17.72
C SER A 65 3.41 16.86 -17.19
N GLU A 66 2.80 18.03 -17.12
CA GLU A 66 3.39 19.22 -16.49
C GLU A 66 3.54 19.09 -14.97
N GLU A 67 2.80 18.13 -14.37
CA GLU A 67 2.78 17.85 -12.92
C GLU A 67 3.12 16.36 -12.68
N LEU A 68 4.14 15.83 -13.38
CA LEU A 68 4.47 14.41 -13.35
C LEU A 68 4.71 13.87 -11.93
N TYR A 69 5.43 14.64 -11.09
CA TYR A 69 5.68 14.25 -9.71
C TYR A 69 4.39 14.11 -8.90
N ASP A 70 3.48 15.07 -9.01
CA ASP A 70 2.20 15.05 -8.28
C ASP A 70 1.29 13.92 -8.78
N ASP A 71 1.29 13.68 -10.09
CA ASP A 71 0.57 12.55 -10.69
C ASP A 71 1.09 11.20 -10.18
N LEU A 72 2.41 11.04 -10.07
CA LEU A 72 3.02 9.84 -9.49
C LEU A 72 2.71 9.72 -7.99
N LEU A 73 2.79 10.84 -7.27
CA LEU A 73 2.53 10.89 -5.83
C LEU A 73 1.08 10.50 -5.48
N ALA A 74 0.13 10.75 -6.37
CA ALA A 74 -1.25 10.31 -6.20
C ALA A 74 -1.39 8.77 -6.08
N HIS A 75 -0.41 8.01 -6.59
CA HIS A 75 -0.37 6.55 -6.54
C HIS A 75 0.51 5.96 -5.43
N ILE A 76 1.18 6.79 -4.64
CA ILE A 76 2.16 6.33 -3.64
C ILE A 76 1.56 5.42 -2.57
N VAL A 77 0.29 5.65 -2.20
CA VAL A 77 -0.42 4.83 -1.20
C VAL A 77 -0.49 3.38 -1.65
N GLU A 78 -0.86 3.14 -2.90
CA GLU A 78 -0.97 1.80 -3.47
C GLU A 78 0.39 1.11 -3.55
N MET A 79 1.44 1.84 -3.88
CA MET A 79 2.81 1.32 -3.96
C MET A 79 3.30 0.89 -2.58
N ILE A 80 3.14 1.72 -1.56
CA ILE A 80 3.49 1.40 -0.17
C ILE A 80 2.68 0.20 0.33
N GLN A 81 1.38 0.19 0.09
CA GLN A 81 0.52 -0.92 0.50
C GLN A 81 0.92 -2.25 -0.16
N LEU A 82 1.40 -2.20 -1.42
CA LEU A 82 1.90 -3.37 -2.13
C LEU A 82 3.23 -3.85 -1.54
N GLU A 83 4.17 -2.95 -1.33
CA GLU A 83 5.52 -3.28 -0.83
C GLU A 83 5.50 -3.83 0.59
N TYR A 84 4.80 -3.14 1.49
CA TYR A 84 4.76 -3.52 2.91
C TYR A 84 3.66 -4.55 3.23
N GLY A 85 2.79 -4.89 2.28
CA GLY A 85 1.69 -5.83 2.50
C GLY A 85 0.67 -5.34 3.53
N VAL A 86 0.52 -4.03 3.70
CA VAL A 86 -0.35 -3.39 4.70
C VAL A 86 -1.50 -2.66 4.04
N LYS A 87 -2.46 -2.23 4.84
CA LYS A 87 -3.51 -1.31 4.42
C LYS A 87 -3.35 0.01 5.17
N ILE A 88 -3.11 1.10 4.46
CA ILE A 88 -3.17 2.44 5.04
C ILE A 88 -4.63 2.72 5.42
N ASP A 89 -4.90 2.80 6.70
CA ASP A 89 -6.25 2.95 7.26
C ASP A 89 -6.38 4.15 8.20
N ASN A 90 -5.30 4.93 8.34
CA ASN A 90 -5.17 6.09 9.22
C ASN A 90 -5.47 5.78 10.69
N LYS A 91 -5.29 4.53 11.10
CA LYS A 91 -5.43 4.04 12.48
C LYS A 91 -4.24 3.19 12.91
N LYS A 92 -4.02 2.07 12.20
CA LYS A 92 -2.89 1.17 12.45
C LYS A 92 -1.69 1.51 11.59
N TYR A 93 -1.94 1.97 10.39
CA TYR A 93 -0.95 2.38 9.41
C TYR A 93 -1.33 3.78 8.92
N LEU A 94 -0.54 4.75 9.33
CA LEU A 94 -0.78 6.16 9.04
C LEU A 94 0.18 6.62 7.94
N MET A 95 -0.29 7.49 7.07
CA MET A 95 0.52 8.16 6.07
C MET A 95 0.48 9.66 6.32
N ILE A 96 1.62 10.31 6.32
CA ILE A 96 1.81 11.74 6.57
C ILE A 96 2.53 12.32 5.35
N MET A 97 1.84 13.19 4.63
CA MET A 97 2.32 13.76 3.37
C MET A 97 2.69 15.24 3.46
N SER A 98 2.37 15.91 4.56
CA SER A 98 2.60 17.34 4.74
C SER A 98 2.96 17.70 6.17
N ASP A 99 3.62 18.85 6.35
CA ASP A 99 3.95 19.42 7.67
C ASP A 99 2.70 19.60 8.53
N LYS A 100 1.59 20.03 7.91
CA LYS A 100 0.32 20.19 8.60
C LYS A 100 -0.22 18.88 9.17
N GLU A 101 -0.15 17.80 8.40
CA GLU A 101 -0.57 16.47 8.85
C GLU A 101 0.35 15.97 9.99
N MET A 102 1.65 16.27 9.91
CA MET A 102 2.59 15.95 10.98
C MET A 102 2.29 16.71 12.27
N ASP A 103 1.95 17.99 12.19
CA ASP A 103 1.53 18.79 13.33
C ASP A 103 0.23 18.28 13.96
N GLU A 104 -0.72 17.85 13.12
CA GLU A 104 -1.98 17.27 13.59
C GLU A 104 -1.75 15.90 14.25
N PHE A 105 -0.87 15.09 13.71
CA PHE A 105 -0.49 13.81 14.28
C PHE A 105 0.19 13.99 15.65
N GLU A 106 1.19 14.88 15.78
CA GLU A 106 1.87 15.16 17.04
C GLU A 106 0.89 15.57 18.14
N LYS A 107 -0.06 16.48 17.84
CA LYS A 107 -1.09 16.95 18.77
C LYS A 107 -2.03 15.85 19.24
N ASN A 108 -2.24 14.84 18.41
CA ASN A 108 -3.26 13.82 18.63
C ASN A 108 -2.66 12.41 18.81
N VAL A 109 -1.37 12.29 19.02
CA VAL A 109 -0.68 10.99 19.06
C VAL A 109 -1.28 10.02 20.07
N GLU A 110 -1.77 10.53 21.21
CA GLU A 110 -2.39 9.73 22.27
C GLU A 110 -3.70 9.04 21.82
N ASN A 111 -4.32 9.53 20.76
CA ASN A 111 -5.54 8.93 20.19
C ASN A 111 -5.24 7.69 19.31
N TYR A 112 -4.00 7.48 18.93
CA TYR A 112 -3.57 6.37 18.06
C TYR A 112 -3.11 5.16 18.89
N THR A 113 -4.02 4.57 19.65
CA THR A 113 -3.72 3.45 20.58
C THR A 113 -3.28 2.16 19.88
N ASP A 114 -3.71 1.96 18.63
CA ASP A 114 -3.44 0.75 17.84
C ASP A 114 -2.42 1.00 16.71
N LEU A 115 -1.73 2.14 16.73
CA LEU A 115 -0.75 2.51 15.71
C LEU A 115 0.39 1.49 15.66
N LYS A 116 0.67 1.00 14.45
CA LYS A 116 1.75 0.07 14.18
C LYS A 116 2.91 0.74 13.47
N SER A 117 2.61 1.48 12.41
CA SER A 117 3.66 2.14 11.62
C SER A 117 3.16 3.44 11.03
N VAL A 118 4.10 4.36 10.82
CA VAL A 118 3.88 5.67 10.19
C VAL A 118 4.77 5.78 8.97
N PHE A 119 4.18 6.14 7.84
CA PHE A 119 4.88 6.42 6.58
C PHE A 119 4.88 7.93 6.36
N ILE A 120 6.06 8.51 6.21
CA ILE A 120 6.23 9.98 6.20
C ILE A 120 6.91 10.36 4.91
N ASN A 121 6.32 11.32 4.19
CA ASN A 121 6.96 11.89 3.01
C ASN A 121 8.26 12.59 3.43
N GLN A 122 9.33 12.36 2.69
CA GLN A 122 10.64 12.95 2.95
C GLN A 122 10.66 14.48 2.91
N ASP A 123 9.72 15.11 2.18
CA ASP A 123 9.59 16.57 2.10
C ASP A 123 8.96 17.20 3.36
N VAL A 124 8.47 16.38 4.30
CA VAL A 124 7.94 16.85 5.58
C VAL A 124 9.08 17.34 6.46
N LEU A 125 9.03 18.62 6.82
CA LEU A 125 10.01 19.25 7.70
C LEU A 125 9.70 18.94 9.16
N LEU A 126 10.51 18.09 9.77
CA LEU A 126 10.31 17.66 11.15
C LEU A 126 10.96 18.61 12.13
N SER A 127 10.22 19.01 13.16
CA SER A 127 10.79 19.66 14.35
C SER A 127 11.52 18.64 15.22
N THR A 128 12.37 19.11 16.13
CA THR A 128 13.09 18.23 17.08
C THR A 128 12.16 17.36 17.93
N SER A 129 10.98 17.88 18.32
CA SER A 129 9.98 17.08 19.06
C SER A 129 9.35 15.99 18.21
N GLN A 130 9.07 16.30 16.94
CA GLN A 130 8.53 15.35 15.97
C GLN A 130 9.54 14.26 15.62
N GLU A 131 10.82 14.60 15.43
CA GLU A 131 11.89 13.61 15.26
C GLU A 131 11.98 12.65 16.45
N GLN A 132 11.92 13.16 17.68
CA GLN A 132 11.92 12.33 18.88
C GLN A 132 10.68 11.43 18.98
N LEU A 133 9.52 11.92 18.55
CA LEU A 133 8.29 11.15 18.49
C LEU A 133 8.42 10.00 17.49
N ILE A 134 8.84 10.31 16.26
CA ILE A 134 8.98 9.34 15.17
C ILE A 134 10.01 8.26 15.52
N ASN A 135 11.14 8.62 16.14
CA ASN A 135 12.16 7.66 16.56
C ASN A 135 11.68 6.65 17.62
N ARG A 136 10.54 6.88 18.25
CA ARG A 136 9.90 5.93 19.18
C ARG A 136 8.86 5.03 18.53
N LEU A 137 8.51 5.32 17.29
CA LEU A 137 7.52 4.60 16.50
C LEU A 137 8.20 3.75 15.43
N ASP A 138 7.49 2.78 14.93
CA ASP A 138 7.89 2.07 13.71
C ASP A 138 7.58 2.98 12.50
N SER A 139 8.57 3.76 12.09
CA SER A 139 8.41 4.81 11.09
C SER A 139 9.27 4.56 9.86
N TYR A 140 8.73 4.90 8.70
CA TYR A 140 9.37 4.76 7.40
C TYR A 140 9.28 6.10 6.67
N ILE A 141 10.43 6.62 6.26
CA ILE A 141 10.47 7.76 5.34
C ILE A 141 10.18 7.22 3.94
N ILE A 142 9.21 7.84 3.28
CA ILE A 142 8.88 7.50 1.91
C ILE A 142 9.93 8.14 1.02
N PRO A 143 10.81 7.34 0.39
CA PRO A 143 11.91 7.87 -0.40
C PRO A 143 11.47 8.19 -1.82
N ASP A 144 12.18 9.09 -2.45
CA ASP A 144 12.01 9.45 -3.86
C ASP A 144 12.29 8.29 -4.82
N TYR A 145 12.98 7.24 -4.36
CA TYR A 145 13.36 6.13 -5.24
C TYR A 145 12.16 5.44 -5.92
N TYR A 146 10.95 5.59 -5.39
CA TYR A 146 9.74 5.09 -6.05
C TYR A 146 9.52 5.71 -7.43
N PHE A 147 10.00 6.93 -7.64
CA PHE A 147 9.80 7.70 -8.87
C PHE A 147 11.10 8.06 -9.58
N ASP A 148 12.24 7.69 -9.03
CA ASP A 148 13.57 8.03 -9.57
C ASP A 148 13.70 7.67 -11.06
N PHE A 149 13.20 6.52 -11.45
CA PHE A 149 13.29 6.07 -12.83
C PHE A 149 12.43 6.94 -13.75
N GLU A 150 11.19 7.17 -13.39
CA GLU A 150 10.23 7.94 -14.16
C GLU A 150 10.67 9.40 -14.29
N LEU A 151 11.11 10.01 -13.20
CA LEU A 151 11.57 11.39 -13.17
C LEU A 151 12.88 11.59 -13.97
N ARG A 152 13.82 10.64 -13.91
CA ARG A 152 15.03 10.65 -14.74
C ARG A 152 14.70 10.51 -16.22
N GLU A 153 13.81 9.59 -16.57
CA GLU A 153 13.37 9.41 -17.95
C GLU A 153 12.63 10.63 -18.50
N ALA A 154 11.94 11.38 -17.65
CA ALA A 154 11.31 12.66 -18.02
C ALA A 154 12.31 13.83 -18.04
N GLY A 155 13.50 13.69 -17.44
CA GLY A 155 14.53 14.73 -17.34
C GLY A 155 14.28 15.74 -16.20
N GLU A 156 13.46 15.40 -15.22
CA GLU A 156 13.16 16.25 -14.07
C GLU A 156 14.20 16.14 -12.96
N ILE A 157 14.91 15.00 -12.89
CA ILE A 157 16.06 14.79 -11.99
C ILE A 157 17.26 14.21 -12.73
N TRP A 158 18.48 14.39 -12.17
CA TRP A 158 19.77 13.97 -12.74
C TRP A 158 20.31 12.68 -12.13
#